data_7dee80e50af1cccfbb40b1ef58a66328
#
_entry.id   7dee80e50af1cccfbb40b1ef58a66328
#
_cell.length_a   1.000
_cell.length_b   1.000
_cell.length_c   1.000
_cell.angle_alpha   90.00
_cell.angle_beta   90.00
_cell.angle_gamma   90.00
#
_symmetry.space_group_name_H-M   'P 1'
#
loop_
_entity.id
_entity.type
_entity.pdbx_description
1 polymer ?
#
loop_
_entity_poly.entity_id
_entity_poly.type
_entity_poly.pdbx_seq_one_letter_code
_entity_poly.pdbx_strand_id
1 'polypeptide(L)'
;QKIISENLESLLIPIRGLNRSFNIKNLLNSFLLLFELFFGFIRVFLFFLKNKPNLVIATGGYSSFLPLQVARIFNISYFLHDQNSFPGIVTRLFGKKAKIVFLGFDSAKTYLKKSNTIFSGNPLHSKSYKDISLDIDNNKRVLLVVGGSQGSEFLNNLVLEGIKKNVIPDINLIWLVGKNNFNKYKEYNNSSINVLSFVEN
;
A
#
# COMPACT_ATOMS: atom_id res chain seq x y z
N GLN A 1 6.74 -11.02 -5.38
CA GLN A 1 6.80 -12.48 -5.12
C GLN A 1 5.40 -13.13 -5.14
N LYS A 2 4.37 -12.58 -4.46
CA LYS A 2 3.00 -13.15 -4.47
C LYS A 2 2.37 -13.23 -5.88
N ILE A 3 2.60 -12.25 -6.75
CA ILE A 3 2.02 -12.22 -8.10
C ILE A 3 2.57 -13.36 -8.97
N ILE A 4 3.84 -13.71 -8.79
CA ILE A 4 4.50 -14.81 -9.53
C ILE A 4 3.98 -16.17 -9.08
N SER A 5 3.55 -16.30 -7.82
CA SER A 5 3.02 -17.57 -7.28
C SER A 5 1.62 -17.93 -7.78
N GLU A 6 0.89 -16.99 -8.40
CA GLU A 6 -0.48 -17.20 -8.88
C GLU A 6 -0.57 -17.46 -10.40
N ASN A 7 0.55 -17.77 -11.06
CA ASN A 7 0.62 -18.02 -12.52
C ASN A 7 0.05 -16.88 -13.40
N LEU A 8 0.05 -15.64 -12.89
CA LEU A 8 -0.39 -14.48 -13.67
C LEU A 8 0.77 -13.96 -14.53
N GLU A 9 0.50 -13.66 -15.80
CA GLU A 9 1.46 -12.97 -16.64
C GLU A 9 1.75 -11.59 -16.04
N SER A 10 3.00 -11.36 -15.64
CA SER A 10 3.40 -10.13 -14.94
C SER A 10 4.54 -9.42 -15.65
N LEU A 11 4.42 -8.10 -15.79
CA LEU A 11 5.48 -7.23 -16.28
C LEU A 11 6.03 -6.40 -15.13
N LEU A 12 7.25 -6.69 -14.70
CA LEU A 12 7.95 -5.91 -13.69
C LEU A 12 8.62 -4.69 -14.32
N ILE A 13 8.25 -3.50 -13.86
CA ILE A 13 8.80 -2.23 -14.32
C ILE A 13 9.55 -1.60 -13.16
N PRO A 14 10.88 -1.36 -13.27
CA PRO A 14 11.65 -0.68 -12.24
C PRO A 14 11.32 0.81 -12.28
N ILE A 15 10.32 1.24 -11.51
CA ILE A 15 9.99 2.66 -11.34
C ILE A 15 10.25 3.05 -9.90
N ARG A 16 11.09 4.05 -9.69
CA ARG A 16 11.32 4.64 -8.37
C ARG A 16 10.31 5.74 -8.09
N GLY A 17 9.92 5.90 -6.83
CA GLY A 17 9.11 7.04 -6.40
C GLY A 17 9.90 8.36 -6.50
N LEU A 18 9.21 9.45 -6.84
CA LEU A 18 9.81 10.79 -6.83
C LEU A 18 10.26 11.18 -5.41
N ASN A 19 11.56 11.39 -5.23
CA ASN A 19 12.10 11.99 -4.02
C ASN A 19 11.76 13.49 -4.01
N ARG A 20 11.09 13.94 -2.95
CA ARG A 20 10.63 15.34 -2.80
C ARG A 20 11.71 16.30 -2.26
N SER A 21 12.91 15.83 -1.93
CA SER A 21 13.99 16.67 -1.40
C SER A 21 14.90 17.20 -2.53
N PHE A 22 15.09 18.52 -2.57
CA PHE A 22 16.00 19.18 -3.50
C PHE A 22 17.45 19.03 -3.00
N ASN A 23 18.21 18.09 -3.58
CA ASN A 23 19.65 17.97 -3.36
C ASN A 23 20.33 17.60 -4.69
N ILE A 24 21.61 17.97 -4.88
CA ILE A 24 22.38 17.73 -6.13
C ILE A 24 22.40 16.22 -6.48
N LYS A 25 22.50 15.33 -5.50
CA LYS A 25 22.33 13.87 -5.69
C LYS A 25 20.97 13.52 -6.28
N ASN A 26 19.94 14.30 -5.99
CA ASN A 26 18.58 14.07 -6.50
C ASN A 26 18.42 14.55 -7.95
N LEU A 27 19.24 15.48 -8.44
CA LEU A 27 19.24 15.89 -9.84
C LEU A 27 19.73 14.75 -10.75
N LEU A 28 20.79 14.05 -10.36
CA LEU A 28 21.30 12.87 -11.06
C LEU A 28 20.27 11.73 -11.03
N ASN A 29 19.65 11.51 -9.88
CA ASN A 29 18.56 10.53 -9.71
C ASN A 29 17.32 10.87 -10.53
N SER A 30 17.04 12.18 -10.73
CA SER A 30 15.93 12.64 -11.57
C SER A 30 16.22 12.38 -13.06
N PHE A 31 17.47 12.50 -13.47
CA PHE A 31 17.87 12.17 -14.84
C PHE A 31 17.77 10.66 -15.11
N LEU A 32 18.25 9.83 -14.17
CA LEU A 32 18.08 8.37 -14.24
C LEU A 32 16.60 7.97 -14.27
N LEU A 33 15.74 8.67 -13.52
CA LEU A 33 14.30 8.44 -13.54
C LEU A 33 13.68 8.65 -14.93
N LEU A 34 14.15 9.65 -15.70
CA LEU A 34 13.69 9.88 -17.07
C LEU A 34 14.01 8.69 -17.99
N PHE A 35 15.20 8.10 -17.86
CA PHE A 35 15.54 6.88 -18.58
C PHE A 35 14.70 5.67 -18.12
N GLU A 36 14.53 5.51 -16.82
CA GLU A 36 13.66 4.44 -16.28
C GLU A 36 12.23 4.57 -16.81
N LEU A 37 11.68 5.80 -16.83
CA LEU A 37 10.36 6.08 -17.40
C LEU A 37 10.30 5.82 -18.90
N PHE A 38 11.32 6.22 -19.66
CA PHE A 38 11.37 5.99 -21.11
C PHE A 38 11.41 4.49 -21.46
N PHE A 39 12.34 3.75 -20.86
CA PHE A 39 12.42 2.31 -21.08
C PHE A 39 11.21 1.55 -20.52
N GLY A 40 10.71 1.99 -19.37
CA GLY A 40 9.47 1.47 -18.79
C GLY A 40 8.27 1.69 -19.72
N PHE A 41 8.17 2.88 -20.33
CA PHE A 41 7.14 3.20 -21.32
C PHE A 41 7.20 2.27 -22.53
N ILE A 42 8.39 2.06 -23.12
CA ILE A 42 8.57 1.16 -24.26
C ILE A 42 8.14 -0.27 -23.88
N ARG A 43 8.53 -0.76 -22.71
CA ARG A 43 8.14 -2.10 -22.25
C ARG A 43 6.63 -2.26 -22.10
N VAL A 44 5.97 -1.28 -21.48
CA VAL A 44 4.50 -1.29 -21.35
C VAL A 44 3.82 -1.18 -22.71
N PHE A 45 4.33 -0.32 -23.58
CA PHE A 45 3.80 -0.14 -24.94
C PHE A 45 3.86 -1.44 -25.74
N LEU A 46 5.01 -2.13 -25.75
CA LEU A 46 5.18 -3.42 -26.42
C LEU A 46 4.29 -4.51 -25.79
N PHE A 47 4.15 -4.48 -24.45
CA PHE A 47 3.25 -5.40 -23.75
C PHE A 47 1.79 -5.22 -24.20
N PHE A 48 1.33 -3.96 -24.35
CA PHE A 48 -0.02 -3.65 -24.83
C PHE A 48 -0.21 -4.04 -26.29
N LEU A 49 0.79 -3.83 -27.16
CA LEU A 49 0.75 -4.28 -28.54
C LEU A 49 0.59 -5.81 -28.64
N LYS A 50 1.33 -6.53 -27.81
CA LYS A 50 1.30 -8.00 -27.80
C LYS A 50 -0.02 -8.55 -27.26
N ASN A 51 -0.47 -8.02 -26.10
CA ASN A 51 -1.57 -8.61 -25.33
C ASN A 51 -2.94 -7.97 -25.62
N LYS A 52 -2.96 -6.80 -26.28
CA LYS A 52 -4.18 -6.07 -26.69
C LYS A 52 -5.25 -6.02 -25.59
N PRO A 53 -4.95 -5.48 -24.39
CA PRO A 53 -5.92 -5.46 -23.32
C PRO A 53 -7.15 -4.61 -23.69
N ASN A 54 -8.34 -5.08 -23.34
CA ASN A 54 -9.59 -4.35 -23.58
C ASN A 54 -9.90 -3.34 -22.49
N LEU A 55 -9.29 -3.52 -21.32
CA LEU A 55 -9.54 -2.73 -20.12
C LEU A 55 -8.29 -2.67 -19.24
N VAL A 56 -8.10 -1.53 -18.56
CA VAL A 56 -7.07 -1.36 -17.54
C VAL A 56 -7.71 -1.04 -16.21
N ILE A 57 -7.31 -1.76 -15.16
CA ILE A 57 -7.67 -1.44 -13.78
C ILE A 57 -6.39 -1.03 -13.05
N ALA A 58 -6.38 0.17 -12.48
CA ALA A 58 -5.23 0.70 -11.77
C ALA A 58 -5.58 1.02 -10.32
N THR A 59 -4.76 0.53 -9.39
CA THR A 59 -4.95 0.71 -7.95
C THR A 59 -4.12 1.85 -7.36
N GLY A 60 -3.76 2.82 -8.20
CA GLY A 60 -2.94 3.97 -7.81
C GLY A 60 -1.45 3.64 -7.73
N GLY A 61 -0.70 4.55 -7.12
CA GLY A 61 0.75 4.44 -7.02
C GLY A 61 1.49 4.80 -8.33
N TYR A 62 2.81 4.90 -8.24
CA TYR A 62 3.65 5.29 -9.40
C TYR A 62 3.67 4.23 -10.50
N SER A 63 3.52 2.95 -10.14
CA SER A 63 3.47 1.83 -11.09
C SER A 63 2.30 1.92 -12.07
N SER A 64 1.21 2.57 -11.68
CA SER A 64 0.03 2.75 -12.54
C SER A 64 0.22 3.84 -13.60
N PHE A 65 1.21 4.73 -13.47
CA PHE A 65 1.38 5.88 -14.36
C PHE A 65 1.60 5.46 -15.82
N LEU A 66 2.57 4.60 -16.07
CA LEU A 66 2.91 4.17 -17.43
C LEU A 66 1.79 3.35 -18.10
N PRO A 67 1.19 2.33 -17.46
CA PRO A 67 0.04 1.63 -18.03
C PRO A 67 -1.12 2.54 -18.38
N LEU A 68 -1.43 3.53 -17.56
CA LEU A 68 -2.50 4.50 -17.83
C LEU A 68 -2.16 5.45 -18.98
N GLN A 69 -0.90 5.88 -19.12
CA GLN A 69 -0.47 6.67 -20.28
C GLN A 69 -0.61 5.87 -21.57
N VAL A 70 -0.16 4.62 -21.60
CA VAL A 70 -0.28 3.74 -22.76
C VAL A 70 -1.74 3.44 -23.06
N ALA A 71 -2.58 3.16 -22.06
CA ALA A 71 -4.01 2.96 -22.24
C ALA A 71 -4.68 4.18 -22.93
N ARG A 72 -4.28 5.40 -22.58
CA ARG A 72 -4.77 6.62 -23.24
C ARG A 72 -4.36 6.72 -24.71
N ILE A 73 -3.12 6.33 -25.05
CA ILE A 73 -2.63 6.33 -26.43
C ILE A 73 -3.43 5.33 -27.30
N PHE A 74 -3.74 4.17 -26.74
CA PHE A 74 -4.52 3.12 -27.43
C PHE A 74 -6.04 3.30 -27.31
N ASN A 75 -6.53 4.40 -26.69
CA ASN A 75 -7.95 4.62 -26.40
C ASN A 75 -8.62 3.49 -25.60
N ILE A 76 -7.85 2.78 -24.78
CA ILE A 76 -8.35 1.73 -23.91
C ILE A 76 -9.01 2.34 -22.69
N SER A 77 -10.21 1.89 -22.39
CA SER A 77 -10.93 2.30 -21.17
C SER A 77 -10.20 1.87 -19.91
N TYR A 78 -10.24 2.71 -18.86
CA TYR A 78 -9.64 2.34 -17.60
C TYR A 78 -10.47 2.78 -16.39
N PHE A 79 -10.35 1.99 -15.33
CA PHE A 79 -10.87 2.25 -14.02
C PHE A 79 -9.74 2.51 -13.05
N LEU A 80 -10.01 3.34 -12.04
CA LEU A 80 -9.06 3.60 -10.96
C LEU A 80 -9.68 3.15 -9.63
N HIS A 81 -8.86 2.72 -8.71
CA HIS A 81 -9.21 2.58 -7.31
C HIS A 81 -8.18 3.31 -6.46
N ASP A 82 -8.62 4.17 -5.53
CA ASP A 82 -7.73 4.85 -4.59
C ASP A 82 -8.12 4.49 -3.16
N GLN A 83 -7.16 3.94 -2.42
CA GLN A 83 -7.37 3.44 -1.06
C GLN A 83 -7.34 4.55 0.00
N ASN A 84 -6.90 5.77 -0.36
CA ASN A 84 -6.59 6.82 0.59
C ASN A 84 -7.69 7.89 0.66
N SER A 85 -7.82 8.54 1.80
CA SER A 85 -8.66 9.73 1.97
C SER A 85 -8.16 10.95 1.17
N PHE A 86 -6.85 11.00 0.89
CA PHE A 86 -6.23 11.95 -0.03
C PHE A 86 -5.70 11.20 -1.26
N PRO A 87 -6.32 11.35 -2.43
CA PRO A 87 -5.97 10.58 -3.62
C PRO A 87 -4.53 10.82 -4.07
N GLY A 88 -3.89 9.76 -4.52
CA GLY A 88 -2.53 9.80 -5.06
C GLY A 88 -2.43 10.69 -6.30
N ILE A 89 -1.20 11.14 -6.63
CA ILE A 89 -0.94 12.02 -7.78
C ILE A 89 -1.46 11.38 -9.08
N VAL A 90 -1.22 10.09 -9.27
CA VAL A 90 -1.67 9.36 -10.48
C VAL A 90 -3.19 9.37 -10.58
N THR A 91 -3.91 9.08 -9.49
CA THR A 91 -5.36 9.13 -9.47
C THR A 91 -5.89 10.52 -9.81
N ARG A 92 -5.28 11.58 -9.29
CA ARG A 92 -5.68 12.97 -9.59
C ARG A 92 -5.41 13.36 -11.05
N LEU A 93 -4.30 12.88 -11.65
CA LEU A 93 -3.95 13.16 -13.06
C LEU A 93 -4.87 12.44 -14.06
N PHE A 94 -5.21 11.19 -13.76
CA PHE A 94 -5.94 10.33 -14.69
C PHE A 94 -7.44 10.25 -14.41
N GLY A 95 -7.88 10.61 -13.20
CA GLY A 95 -9.26 10.44 -12.74
C GLY A 95 -10.30 11.11 -13.65
N LYS A 96 -10.01 12.28 -14.21
CA LYS A 96 -10.94 13.00 -15.10
C LYS A 96 -11.33 12.20 -16.35
N LYS A 97 -10.42 11.35 -16.85
CA LYS A 97 -10.63 10.54 -18.07
C LYS A 97 -10.92 9.07 -17.76
N ALA A 98 -10.88 8.67 -16.50
CA ALA A 98 -11.29 7.33 -16.07
C ALA A 98 -12.78 7.13 -16.30
N LYS A 99 -13.19 5.92 -16.66
CA LYS A 99 -14.62 5.56 -16.72
C LYS A 99 -15.27 5.74 -15.35
N ILE A 100 -14.60 5.21 -14.31
CA ILE A 100 -15.00 5.34 -12.89
C ILE A 100 -13.72 5.37 -12.06
N VAL A 101 -13.74 6.17 -11.00
CA VAL A 101 -12.78 6.14 -9.91
C VAL A 101 -13.46 5.60 -8.65
N PHE A 102 -13.12 4.41 -8.25
CA PHE A 102 -13.58 3.80 -7.01
C PHE A 102 -12.79 4.37 -5.84
N LEU A 103 -13.46 4.76 -4.78
CA LEU A 103 -12.86 5.41 -3.62
C LEU A 103 -12.96 4.54 -2.38
N GLY A 104 -11.84 4.36 -1.69
CA GLY A 104 -11.77 3.73 -0.38
C GLY A 104 -12.37 4.60 0.73
N PHE A 105 -12.37 5.93 0.55
CA PHE A 105 -12.93 6.92 1.46
C PHE A 105 -13.75 7.96 0.68
N ASP A 106 -14.96 8.26 1.12
CA ASP A 106 -15.84 9.24 0.44
C ASP A 106 -15.24 10.66 0.44
N SER A 107 -14.48 11.02 1.47
CA SER A 107 -13.77 12.31 1.57
C SER A 107 -12.83 12.57 0.39
N ALA A 108 -12.31 11.53 -0.27
CA ALA A 108 -11.44 11.64 -1.44
C ALA A 108 -12.12 12.32 -2.64
N LYS A 109 -13.46 12.26 -2.71
CA LYS A 109 -14.28 12.89 -3.76
C LYS A 109 -14.04 14.40 -3.88
N THR A 110 -13.76 15.07 -2.78
CA THR A 110 -13.51 16.52 -2.77
C THR A 110 -12.33 16.94 -3.64
N TYR A 111 -11.34 16.05 -3.82
CA TYR A 111 -10.15 16.27 -4.63
C TYR A 111 -10.31 15.84 -6.10
N LEU A 112 -11.43 15.19 -6.44
CA LEU A 112 -11.70 14.60 -7.75
C LEU A 112 -12.98 15.14 -8.39
N LYS A 113 -13.26 16.44 -8.19
CA LYS A 113 -14.50 17.13 -8.59
C LYS A 113 -14.90 16.94 -10.06
N LYS A 114 -13.95 16.66 -10.96
CA LYS A 114 -14.19 16.47 -12.41
C LYS A 114 -14.15 14.99 -12.83
N SER A 115 -14.10 14.08 -11.89
CA SER A 115 -14.03 12.63 -12.13
C SER A 115 -15.37 11.98 -11.80
N ASN A 116 -15.72 10.94 -12.55
CA ASN A 116 -16.84 10.08 -12.19
C ASN A 116 -16.40 9.16 -11.03
N THR A 117 -16.89 9.41 -9.82
CA THR A 117 -16.44 8.74 -8.61
C THR A 117 -17.55 7.92 -7.96
N ILE A 118 -17.20 6.74 -7.46
CA ILE A 118 -18.08 5.88 -6.67
C ILE A 118 -17.35 5.51 -5.37
N PHE A 119 -18.00 5.70 -4.23
CA PHE A 119 -17.52 5.20 -2.96
C PHE A 119 -17.79 3.69 -2.89
N SER A 120 -16.74 2.88 -2.87
CA SER A 120 -16.79 1.41 -2.82
C SER A 120 -16.20 0.82 -1.54
N GLY A 121 -15.52 1.65 -0.74
CA GLY A 121 -14.64 1.14 0.30
C GLY A 121 -13.37 0.50 -0.26
N ASN A 122 -12.52 0.01 0.63
CA ASN A 122 -11.35 -0.77 0.27
C ASN A 122 -11.74 -2.25 0.16
N PRO A 123 -11.29 -2.97 -0.88
CA PRO A 123 -11.57 -4.39 -1.03
C PRO A 123 -10.93 -5.18 0.11
N LEU A 124 -11.71 -6.05 0.73
CA LEU A 124 -11.27 -6.96 1.77
C LEU A 124 -11.28 -8.39 1.22
N HIS A 125 -10.38 -9.23 1.74
CA HIS A 125 -10.43 -10.65 1.47
C HIS A 125 -11.67 -11.26 2.14
N SER A 126 -12.45 -12.04 1.39
CA SER A 126 -13.61 -12.79 1.91
C SER A 126 -13.22 -14.11 2.60
N LYS A 127 -11.93 -14.34 2.86
CA LYS A 127 -11.47 -15.57 3.51
C LYS A 127 -11.93 -15.59 4.96
N SER A 128 -12.39 -16.76 5.40
CA SER A 128 -12.65 -17.03 6.81
C SER A 128 -11.36 -16.81 7.59
N TYR A 129 -11.44 -15.95 8.58
CA TYR A 129 -10.31 -15.70 9.47
C TYR A 129 -10.03 -16.95 10.29
N LYS A 130 -8.76 -17.34 10.39
CA LYS A 130 -8.34 -18.34 11.37
C LYS A 130 -8.34 -17.67 12.74
N ASP A 131 -8.98 -18.28 13.70
CA ASP A 131 -8.88 -17.81 15.08
C ASP A 131 -7.43 -17.91 15.54
N ILE A 132 -6.87 -16.80 15.98
CA ILE A 132 -5.56 -16.75 16.60
C ILE A 132 -5.81 -16.89 18.10
N SER A 133 -5.41 -18.03 18.67
CA SER A 133 -5.41 -18.19 20.11
C SER A 133 -4.33 -17.28 20.71
N LEU A 134 -4.77 -16.22 21.39
CA LEU A 134 -3.92 -15.36 22.18
C LEU A 134 -4.25 -15.58 23.65
N ASP A 135 -3.23 -15.59 24.48
CA ASP A 135 -3.41 -15.57 25.94
C ASP A 135 -3.80 -14.14 26.34
N ILE A 136 -5.10 -13.94 26.55
CA ILE A 136 -5.71 -12.62 26.83
C ILE A 136 -6.56 -12.72 28.11
N ASP A 137 -6.26 -11.88 29.08
CA ASP A 137 -7.13 -11.72 30.25
C ASP A 137 -8.42 -10.97 29.85
N ASN A 138 -9.55 -11.67 29.83
CA ASN A 138 -10.84 -11.13 29.43
C ASN A 138 -11.34 -9.96 30.34
N ASN A 139 -10.76 -9.77 31.50
CA ASN A 139 -11.12 -8.68 32.40
C ASN A 139 -10.38 -7.37 32.07
N LYS A 140 -9.36 -7.41 31.21
CA LYS A 140 -8.57 -6.26 30.81
C LYS A 140 -8.94 -5.71 29.45
N ARG A 141 -8.81 -4.43 29.25
CA ARG A 141 -8.91 -3.81 27.92
C ARG A 141 -7.81 -4.30 26.99
N VAL A 142 -8.11 -4.41 25.71
CA VAL A 142 -7.14 -4.80 24.67
C VAL A 142 -6.71 -3.58 23.89
N LEU A 143 -5.39 -3.37 23.78
CA LEU A 143 -4.78 -2.40 22.89
C LEU A 143 -4.11 -3.15 21.74
N LEU A 144 -4.57 -2.92 20.52
CA LEU A 144 -3.96 -3.46 19.31
C LEU A 144 -3.10 -2.37 18.65
N VAL A 145 -1.80 -2.65 18.50
CA VAL A 145 -0.85 -1.77 17.78
C VAL A 145 -0.40 -2.46 16.50
N VAL A 146 -0.70 -1.82 15.35
CA VAL A 146 -0.41 -2.36 14.02
C VAL A 146 0.38 -1.36 13.19
N GLY A 147 1.62 -1.68 12.87
CA GLY A 147 2.53 -0.86 12.05
C GLY A 147 2.54 -1.22 10.56
N GLY A 148 1.56 -2.03 10.08
CA GLY A 148 1.56 -2.59 8.72
C GLY A 148 2.49 -3.81 8.57
N SER A 149 2.55 -4.37 7.35
CA SER A 149 3.26 -5.65 7.09
C SER A 149 4.77 -5.60 7.33
N GLN A 150 5.39 -4.44 7.15
CA GLN A 150 6.83 -4.22 7.40
C GLN A 150 7.11 -3.77 8.84
N GLY A 151 6.06 -3.36 9.57
CA GLY A 151 6.15 -2.69 10.85
C GLY A 151 6.50 -1.19 10.71
N SER A 152 6.00 -0.39 11.64
CA SER A 152 6.36 1.02 11.76
C SER A 152 7.41 1.18 12.84
N GLU A 153 8.62 1.59 12.49
CA GLU A 153 9.69 1.83 13.46
C GLU A 153 9.30 2.89 14.51
N PHE A 154 8.60 3.93 14.06
CA PHE A 154 8.07 4.97 14.95
C PHE A 154 7.11 4.38 16.01
N LEU A 155 6.11 3.60 15.57
CA LEU A 155 5.16 2.97 16.51
C LEU A 155 5.85 1.96 17.43
N ASN A 156 6.76 1.18 16.88
CA ASN A 156 7.50 0.20 17.67
C ASN A 156 8.35 0.85 18.75
N ASN A 157 9.03 1.96 18.44
CA ASN A 157 9.81 2.71 19.41
C ASN A 157 8.92 3.37 20.46
N LEU A 158 7.75 3.92 20.09
CA LEU A 158 6.81 4.51 21.02
C LEU A 158 6.29 3.48 22.05
N VAL A 159 5.91 2.29 21.58
CA VAL A 159 5.48 1.19 22.46
C VAL A 159 6.61 0.76 23.38
N LEU A 160 7.83 0.57 22.82
CA LEU A 160 9.01 0.20 23.62
C LEU A 160 9.32 1.22 24.71
N GLU A 161 9.25 2.51 24.40
CA GLU A 161 9.43 3.56 25.40
C GLU A 161 8.36 3.50 26.49
N GLY A 162 7.10 3.25 26.12
CA GLY A 162 6.00 3.09 27.06
C GLY A 162 6.23 1.91 28.02
N ILE A 163 6.72 0.79 27.50
CA ILE A 163 7.08 -0.38 28.32
C ILE A 163 8.23 -0.03 29.29
N LYS A 164 9.33 0.55 28.77
CA LYS A 164 10.51 0.89 29.56
C LYS A 164 10.23 1.92 30.64
N LYS A 165 9.35 2.88 30.37
CA LYS A 165 8.95 3.92 31.34
C LYS A 165 7.83 3.46 32.27
N ASN A 166 7.33 2.24 32.12
CA ASN A 166 6.22 1.66 32.88
C ASN A 166 4.96 2.57 32.89
N VAL A 167 4.68 3.21 31.74
CA VAL A 167 3.51 4.09 31.58
C VAL A 167 2.36 3.41 30.82
N ILE A 168 2.54 2.18 30.36
CA ILE A 168 1.47 1.39 29.76
C ILE A 168 0.55 0.92 30.90
N PRO A 169 -0.75 1.25 30.86
CA PRO A 169 -1.67 0.81 31.90
C PRO A 169 -1.83 -0.71 31.91
N ASP A 170 -2.48 -1.26 32.93
CA ASP A 170 -2.78 -2.69 33.03
C ASP A 170 -3.82 -3.10 31.97
N ILE A 171 -3.32 -3.50 30.80
CA ILE A 171 -4.09 -3.89 29.61
C ILE A 171 -3.45 -5.10 28.95
N ASN A 172 -4.21 -5.77 28.07
CA ASN A 172 -3.62 -6.69 27.11
C ASN A 172 -3.09 -5.91 25.91
N LEU A 173 -1.81 -5.99 25.63
CA LEU A 173 -1.18 -5.39 24.45
C LEU A 173 -0.96 -6.43 23.38
N ILE A 174 -1.59 -6.27 22.22
CA ILE A 174 -1.29 -7.05 21.00
C ILE A 174 -0.47 -6.15 20.09
N TRP A 175 0.79 -6.52 19.87
CA TRP A 175 1.75 -5.65 19.19
C TRP A 175 2.31 -6.32 17.94
N LEU A 176 1.81 -5.91 16.76
CA LEU A 176 2.30 -6.37 15.46
C LEU A 176 3.50 -5.52 15.01
N VAL A 177 4.69 -6.03 15.26
CA VAL A 177 5.95 -5.31 15.05
C VAL A 177 6.46 -5.35 13.61
N GLY A 178 5.92 -6.23 12.75
CA GLY A 178 6.40 -6.48 11.39
C GLY A 178 7.47 -7.57 11.32
N LYS A 179 7.53 -8.27 10.18
CA LYS A 179 8.40 -9.45 9.99
C LYS A 179 9.87 -9.16 10.31
N ASN A 180 10.38 -8.02 9.84
CA ASN A 180 11.80 -7.67 9.99
C ASN A 180 12.19 -7.26 11.42
N ASN A 181 11.22 -6.84 12.22
CA ASN A 181 11.44 -6.31 13.57
C ASN A 181 11.17 -7.33 14.68
N PHE A 182 10.57 -8.47 14.36
CA PHE A 182 10.11 -9.44 15.36
C PHE A 182 11.23 -9.89 16.31
N ASN A 183 12.40 -10.23 15.78
CA ASN A 183 13.53 -10.69 16.60
C ASN A 183 14.01 -9.64 17.60
N LYS A 184 13.83 -8.34 17.31
CA LYS A 184 14.21 -7.23 18.18
C LYS A 184 13.27 -7.07 19.36
N TYR A 185 11.98 -7.41 19.18
CA TYR A 185 10.94 -7.09 20.17
C TYR A 185 10.32 -8.33 20.84
N LYS A 186 10.58 -9.54 20.35
CA LYS A 186 10.00 -10.79 20.89
C LYS A 186 10.30 -11.03 22.38
N GLU A 187 11.40 -10.47 22.91
CA GLU A 187 11.79 -10.59 24.32
C GLU A 187 10.80 -9.91 25.29
N TYR A 188 9.99 -8.95 24.79
CA TYR A 188 8.96 -8.26 25.57
C TYR A 188 7.65 -9.05 25.67
N ASN A 189 7.57 -10.22 25.05
CA ASN A 189 6.39 -11.09 25.13
C ASN A 189 6.20 -11.63 26.55
N ASN A 190 5.00 -11.47 27.10
CA ASN A 190 4.62 -11.96 28.43
C ASN A 190 3.11 -12.17 28.50
N SER A 191 2.56 -12.46 29.68
CA SER A 191 1.12 -12.70 29.88
C SER A 191 0.20 -11.52 29.52
N SER A 192 0.70 -10.30 29.50
CA SER A 192 -0.06 -9.10 29.15
C SER A 192 0.36 -8.48 27.81
N ILE A 193 1.49 -8.89 27.24
CA ILE A 193 2.05 -8.34 26.00
C ILE A 193 2.25 -9.50 25.00
N ASN A 194 1.45 -9.51 23.95
CA ASN A 194 1.58 -10.46 22.84
C ASN A 194 2.30 -9.78 21.67
N VAL A 195 3.57 -10.13 21.44
CA VAL A 195 4.37 -9.61 20.33
C VAL A 195 4.24 -10.55 19.14
N LEU A 196 3.74 -10.02 18.02
CA LEU A 196 3.50 -10.78 16.79
C LEU A 196 4.32 -10.20 15.63
N SER A 197 4.86 -11.06 14.77
CA SER A 197 5.58 -10.61 13.58
C SER A 197 4.63 -10.07 12.52
N PHE A 198 3.67 -10.88 12.15
CA PHE A 198 2.64 -10.60 11.14
C PHE A 198 1.55 -11.66 11.27
N VAL A 199 0.31 -11.26 11.07
CA VAL A 199 -0.82 -12.20 11.00
C VAL A 199 -1.08 -12.51 9.53
N GLU A 200 -0.90 -13.77 9.14
CA GLU A 200 -1.27 -14.27 7.81
C GLU A 200 -2.68 -14.86 7.89
N ASN A 201 -3.52 -14.49 6.92
CA ASN A 201 -4.85 -15.09 6.73
C ASN A 201 -4.75 -16.49 6.15
#